data_7c1e49a7d2c08d9577b9d4d3a21868da
#
_entry.id   7c1e49a7d2c08d9577b9d4d3a21868da
#
_cell.length_a   1.000
_cell.length_b   1.000
_cell.length_c   1.000
_cell.angle_alpha   90.00
_cell.angle_beta   90.00
_cell.angle_gamma   90.00
#
_symmetry.space_group_name_H-M   'P 1'
#
loop_
_entity.id
_entity.type
_entity.pdbx_description
1 polymer ?
#
loop_
_entity_poly.entity_id
_entity_poly.type
_entity_poly.pdbx_seq_one_letter_code
_entity_poly.pdbx_strand_id
1 'polypeptide(L)'
;MPAEPPSISWPDAAPVAPPTCSAPPIPQGPCPVCPRLAQEFEPWRQAAYYKAMLDRAVAREALLKEEVASLQAQLRLREQQLFGRKADSTTSAEGSAPPARSQRPRGQQPGKPGPKRRDYSHLPAVEQVLELPPEQQRCSGCGQSLAPFPGTDDTTVLEIEVRAHRRIYRRRRYRPTCSCGAHPGIVTAAVPGKVIPKSLLGVSVWVTVLLDKFLFQRPTYRLLEDLSTQGLDLSQGTITDGLQRLLPLFEPLYDRLVEHSQRQTQWHADETRWLVFAIWEGKVGHRWYLWVFHAADVVVFVLSPGRSHEVPEAHFGPVEQGILIVDRYAAYQAMAQVKDGTLVLAFCWAHVRRDFVAVARSWPDQEAWALGWVDRIGVLYASNDRRLEAPRTSPLFTARDQEVRQCVAAMEHQREQELTQPALHPARHRVLESLRHHWSGLTVFVDHPEVPMDNNTAERSERGPVVGRKNYYGSGSVWSGRLAAMLFSLFQTLALWGLNPRPWLTAYLSACAEAGGRVPAHPEALLPWNLSEDQRRAWSLDPSSSDSS
;
A
#
# COMPACT_ATOMS: atom_id res chain seq x y z
N MET A 1 3.13 3.82 -8.84
CA MET A 1 2.46 4.99 -9.46
C MET A 1 2.41 4.77 -10.95
N PRO A 2 1.33 5.04 -11.65
CA PRO A 2 1.45 5.22 -13.08
C PRO A 2 2.29 6.48 -13.28
N ALA A 3 3.39 6.36 -14.03
CA ALA A 3 4.11 7.51 -14.55
C ALA A 3 3.09 8.45 -15.21
N GLU A 4 3.28 9.77 -15.07
CA GLU A 4 2.59 10.69 -15.97
C GLU A 4 2.83 10.18 -17.39
N PRO A 5 1.80 10.10 -18.23
CA PRO A 5 2.04 9.77 -19.62
C PRO A 5 3.09 10.78 -20.13
N PRO A 6 4.08 10.32 -20.89
CA PRO A 6 5.04 11.23 -21.48
C PRO A 6 4.23 12.32 -22.18
N SER A 7 4.61 13.58 -21.97
CA SER A 7 4.07 14.68 -22.73
C SER A 7 4.34 14.34 -24.21
N ILE A 8 3.31 13.87 -24.88
CA ILE A 8 3.38 13.61 -26.32
C ILE A 8 3.48 14.99 -26.94
N SER A 9 4.70 15.42 -27.28
CA SER A 9 4.89 16.50 -28.22
C SER A 9 4.37 15.98 -29.56
N TRP A 10 3.18 16.41 -29.90
CA TRP A 10 2.62 16.17 -31.21
C TRP A 10 3.58 16.81 -32.22
N PRO A 11 3.98 16.12 -33.28
CA PRO A 11 4.63 16.81 -34.40
C PRO A 11 3.67 17.90 -34.83
N ASP A 12 4.20 19.12 -34.97
CA ASP A 12 3.47 20.24 -35.55
C ASP A 12 2.77 19.75 -36.82
N ALA A 13 1.48 19.47 -36.69
CA ALA A 13 0.68 19.16 -37.86
C ALA A 13 0.68 20.46 -38.69
N ALA A 14 1.35 20.44 -39.81
CA ALA A 14 1.27 21.52 -40.77
C ALA A 14 -0.22 21.92 -40.91
N PRO A 15 -0.55 23.20 -40.91
CA PRO A 15 -1.92 23.64 -40.97
C PRO A 15 -2.55 23.03 -42.23
N VAL A 16 -3.40 22.02 -42.01
CA VAL A 16 -4.20 21.45 -43.12
C VAL A 16 -5.12 22.56 -43.55
N ALA A 17 -4.92 23.04 -44.76
CA ALA A 17 -5.80 24.02 -45.35
C ALA A 17 -7.25 23.56 -45.21
N PRO A 18 -8.17 24.43 -44.80
CA PRO A 18 -9.58 24.06 -44.65
C PRO A 18 -10.07 23.43 -45.97
N PRO A 19 -10.89 22.35 -45.89
CA PRO A 19 -11.42 21.71 -47.07
C PRO A 19 -12.09 22.80 -47.92
N THR A 20 -11.62 22.95 -49.17
CA THR A 20 -12.24 23.84 -50.12
C THR A 20 -13.65 23.32 -50.37
N CYS A 21 -14.61 23.94 -49.73
CA CYS A 21 -16.01 23.73 -50.05
C CYS A 21 -16.18 24.24 -51.48
N SER A 22 -16.53 23.39 -52.45
CA SER A 22 -16.96 23.79 -53.75
C SER A 22 -18.34 24.45 -53.65
N ALA A 23 -18.33 25.69 -53.19
CA ALA A 23 -19.49 26.55 -53.31
C ALA A 23 -19.60 27.00 -54.75
N PRO A 24 -20.82 27.13 -55.33
CA PRO A 24 -21.00 27.66 -56.65
C PRO A 24 -20.34 29.04 -56.80
N PRO A 25 -19.81 29.40 -57.99
CA PRO A 25 -19.06 30.61 -58.17
C PRO A 25 -19.90 31.84 -57.76
N ILE A 26 -19.38 32.58 -56.80
CA ILE A 26 -19.98 33.84 -56.35
C ILE A 26 -19.76 34.85 -57.49
N PRO A 27 -20.78 35.62 -57.86
CA PRO A 27 -20.62 36.66 -58.92
C PRO A 27 -19.53 37.65 -58.51
N GLN A 28 -18.55 37.85 -59.37
CA GLN A 28 -17.48 38.83 -59.16
C GLN A 28 -18.03 40.24 -59.36
N GLY A 29 -18.30 40.91 -58.25
CA GLY A 29 -18.62 42.32 -58.16
C GLY A 29 -18.67 42.79 -56.73
N PRO A 30 -18.34 44.06 -56.43
CA PRO A 30 -18.38 44.54 -55.03
C PRO A 30 -19.83 44.65 -54.56
N CYS A 31 -20.35 43.59 -53.97
CA CYS A 31 -21.64 43.64 -53.28
C CYS A 31 -21.43 44.16 -51.85
N PRO A 32 -22.04 45.29 -51.44
CA PRO A 32 -21.86 45.86 -50.09
C PRO A 32 -22.41 44.98 -48.99
N VAL A 33 -23.19 43.94 -49.29
CA VAL A 33 -23.76 42.99 -48.31
C VAL A 33 -22.85 41.77 -48.10
N CYS A 34 -22.02 41.40 -49.10
CA CYS A 34 -21.15 40.22 -49.00
C CYS A 34 -20.10 40.26 -47.89
N PRO A 35 -19.42 41.40 -47.59
CA PRO A 35 -18.47 41.46 -46.49
C PRO A 35 -19.14 41.33 -45.11
N ARG A 36 -20.35 41.82 -44.97
CA ARG A 36 -21.12 41.74 -43.70
C ARG A 36 -21.61 40.33 -43.46
N LEU A 37 -22.14 39.64 -44.46
CA LEU A 37 -22.52 38.24 -44.39
C LEU A 37 -21.31 37.32 -44.17
N ALA A 38 -20.16 37.61 -44.78
CA ALA A 38 -18.95 36.84 -44.53
C ALA A 38 -18.46 36.95 -43.07
N GLN A 39 -18.56 38.14 -42.48
CA GLN A 39 -18.24 38.33 -41.05
C GLN A 39 -19.24 37.67 -40.10
N GLU A 40 -20.53 37.66 -40.44
CA GLU A 40 -21.57 37.00 -39.65
C GLU A 40 -21.49 35.45 -39.74
N PHE A 41 -21.02 34.88 -40.85
CA PHE A 41 -20.86 33.44 -41.05
C PHE A 41 -19.50 32.90 -40.62
N GLU A 42 -18.48 33.72 -40.36
CA GLU A 42 -17.15 33.30 -39.94
C GLU A 42 -17.15 32.52 -38.63
N PRO A 43 -17.91 32.92 -37.60
CA PRO A 43 -18.01 32.13 -36.34
C PRO A 43 -18.60 30.72 -36.57
N TRP A 44 -19.57 30.59 -37.49
CA TRP A 44 -20.18 29.30 -37.81
C TRP A 44 -19.23 28.38 -38.61
N ARG A 45 -18.40 28.95 -39.49
CA ARG A 45 -17.35 28.22 -40.19
C ARG A 45 -16.28 27.71 -39.24
N GLN A 46 -15.84 28.55 -38.33
CA GLN A 46 -14.89 28.16 -37.27
C GLN A 46 -15.48 27.09 -36.36
N ALA A 47 -16.73 27.23 -35.91
CA ALA A 47 -17.39 26.23 -35.09
C ALA A 47 -17.52 24.87 -35.82
N ALA A 48 -17.89 24.86 -37.11
CA ALA A 48 -17.97 23.64 -37.92
C ALA A 48 -16.57 22.98 -38.09
N TYR A 49 -15.54 23.79 -38.31
CA TYR A 49 -14.15 23.32 -38.38
C TYR A 49 -13.68 22.68 -37.09
N TYR A 50 -13.88 23.36 -35.95
CA TYR A 50 -13.51 22.81 -34.62
C TYR A 50 -14.31 21.58 -34.28
N LYS A 51 -15.60 21.53 -34.63
CA LYS A 51 -16.41 20.33 -34.44
C LYS A 51 -15.86 19.15 -35.25
N ALA A 52 -15.52 19.34 -36.51
CA ALA A 52 -14.95 18.29 -37.35
C ALA A 52 -13.57 17.82 -36.83
N MET A 53 -12.75 18.73 -36.32
CA MET A 53 -11.49 18.38 -35.64
C MET A 53 -11.72 17.59 -34.38
N LEU A 54 -12.68 18.00 -33.54
CA LEU A 54 -13.05 17.29 -32.33
C LEU A 54 -13.55 15.87 -32.64
N ASP A 55 -14.45 15.73 -33.62
CA ASP A 55 -14.99 14.43 -34.03
C ASP A 55 -13.88 13.48 -34.53
N ARG A 56 -12.90 14.00 -35.28
CA ARG A 56 -11.71 13.23 -35.72
C ARG A 56 -10.81 12.87 -34.53
N ALA A 57 -10.61 13.78 -33.58
CA ALA A 57 -9.82 13.50 -32.38
C ALA A 57 -10.47 12.44 -31.51
N VAL A 58 -11.79 12.50 -31.32
CA VAL A 58 -12.56 11.50 -30.56
C VAL A 58 -12.53 10.13 -31.25
N ALA A 59 -12.69 10.09 -32.58
CA ALA A 59 -12.59 8.84 -33.34
C ALA A 59 -11.18 8.23 -33.26
N ARG A 60 -10.13 9.05 -33.32
CA ARG A 60 -8.75 8.61 -33.16
C ARG A 60 -8.47 8.14 -31.75
N GLU A 61 -9.01 8.83 -30.72
CA GLU A 61 -8.91 8.42 -29.32
C GLU A 61 -9.58 7.06 -29.09
N ALA A 62 -10.74 6.81 -29.70
CA ALA A 62 -11.43 5.52 -29.60
C ALA A 62 -10.59 4.38 -30.20
N LEU A 63 -10.02 4.57 -31.41
CA LEU A 63 -9.13 3.59 -32.04
C LEU A 63 -7.88 3.32 -31.18
N LEU A 64 -7.26 4.37 -30.65
CA LEU A 64 -6.09 4.22 -29.76
C LEU A 64 -6.43 3.51 -28.47
N LYS A 65 -7.61 3.74 -27.89
CA LYS A 65 -8.08 3.01 -26.71
C LYS A 65 -8.28 1.51 -26.98
N GLU A 66 -8.81 1.17 -28.13
CA GLU A 66 -8.99 -0.22 -28.56
C GLU A 66 -7.64 -0.93 -28.79
N GLU A 67 -6.71 -0.26 -29.46
CA GLU A 67 -5.35 -0.74 -29.67
C GLU A 67 -4.60 -0.93 -28.33
N VAL A 68 -4.70 0.04 -27.41
CA VAL A 68 -4.15 -0.06 -26.05
C VAL A 68 -4.77 -1.23 -25.29
N ALA A 69 -6.08 -1.45 -25.40
CA ALA A 69 -6.74 -2.57 -24.73
C ALA A 69 -6.26 -3.93 -25.28
N SER A 70 -6.08 -4.04 -26.60
CA SER A 70 -5.55 -5.24 -27.26
C SER A 70 -4.11 -5.54 -26.82
N LEU A 71 -3.25 -4.52 -26.84
CA LEU A 71 -1.85 -4.65 -26.40
C LEU A 71 -1.73 -4.97 -24.90
N GLN A 72 -2.60 -4.41 -24.07
CA GLN A 72 -2.68 -4.75 -22.64
C GLN A 72 -3.11 -6.19 -22.40
N ALA A 73 -3.99 -6.73 -23.26
CA ALA A 73 -4.41 -8.12 -23.17
C ALA A 73 -3.26 -9.07 -23.55
N GLN A 74 -2.51 -8.78 -24.60
CA GLN A 74 -1.32 -9.54 -25.02
C GLN A 74 -0.23 -9.51 -23.92
N LEU A 75 -0.05 -8.38 -23.28
CA LEU A 75 0.89 -8.22 -22.17
C LEU A 75 0.52 -9.03 -20.95
N ARG A 76 -0.76 -9.03 -20.55
CA ARG A 76 -1.23 -9.87 -19.43
C ARG A 76 -0.95 -11.35 -19.70
N LEU A 77 -1.11 -11.77 -20.93
CA LEU A 77 -0.81 -13.14 -21.33
C LEU A 77 0.70 -13.45 -21.18
N ARG A 78 1.57 -12.53 -21.64
CA ARG A 78 3.03 -12.67 -21.50
C ARG A 78 3.48 -12.58 -20.04
N GLU A 79 2.91 -11.68 -19.26
CA GLU A 79 3.18 -11.58 -17.82
C GLU A 79 2.82 -12.85 -17.08
N GLN A 80 1.70 -13.49 -17.40
CA GLN A 80 1.35 -14.80 -16.87
C GLN A 80 2.32 -15.90 -17.28
N GLN A 81 2.84 -15.86 -18.51
CA GLN A 81 3.81 -16.83 -19.00
C GLN A 81 5.18 -16.71 -18.33
N LEU A 82 5.63 -15.47 -18.05
CA LEU A 82 6.98 -15.18 -17.54
C LEU A 82 7.07 -15.14 -16.01
N PHE A 83 6.01 -14.71 -15.33
CA PHE A 83 6.03 -14.42 -13.89
C PHE A 83 4.84 -14.97 -13.11
N GLY A 84 3.88 -15.65 -13.78
CA GLY A 84 2.74 -16.27 -13.14
C GLY A 84 3.19 -17.40 -12.22
N ARG A 85 2.87 -17.34 -10.93
CA ARG A 85 2.97 -18.50 -10.06
C ARG A 85 2.16 -19.63 -10.69
N LYS A 86 2.72 -20.83 -10.73
CA LYS A 86 2.15 -22.06 -11.35
C LYS A 86 0.72 -22.45 -10.88
N ALA A 87 0.06 -21.63 -10.08
CA ALA A 87 -1.28 -21.87 -9.56
C ALA A 87 -2.43 -21.46 -10.49
N ASP A 88 -2.20 -20.59 -11.50
CA ASP A 88 -3.27 -20.01 -12.33
C ASP A 88 -3.24 -20.45 -13.82
N SER A 89 -2.54 -21.52 -14.18
CA SER A 89 -2.52 -22.00 -15.55
C SER A 89 -3.72 -22.91 -15.85
N THR A 90 -4.90 -22.33 -16.07
CA THR A 90 -5.99 -23.03 -16.80
C THR A 90 -6.87 -22.03 -17.54
N THR A 91 -6.41 -21.54 -18.68
CA THR A 91 -7.29 -21.19 -19.81
C THR A 91 -6.55 -21.51 -21.10
N SER A 92 -7.08 -22.50 -21.79
CA SER A 92 -6.63 -23.01 -23.06
C SER A 92 -6.78 -21.97 -24.17
N ALA A 93 -5.67 -21.61 -24.83
CA ALA A 93 -5.69 -21.11 -26.19
C ALA A 93 -5.34 -22.28 -27.11
N GLU A 94 -6.21 -22.59 -28.06
CA GLU A 94 -6.02 -23.58 -29.09
C GLU A 94 -4.86 -23.17 -30.02
N GLY A 95 -3.90 -24.06 -30.18
CA GLY A 95 -2.82 -23.90 -31.14
C GLY A 95 -1.51 -24.55 -30.69
N SER A 96 -1.30 -25.80 -31.11
CA SER A 96 -0.11 -26.66 -30.93
C SER A 96 0.18 -27.16 -29.52
N ALA A 97 -0.17 -28.40 -29.27
CA ALA A 97 -0.02 -29.12 -28.02
C ALA A 97 1.44 -29.47 -27.70
N PRO A 98 2.00 -29.03 -26.55
CA PRO A 98 3.03 -29.78 -25.86
C PRO A 98 2.39 -30.97 -25.15
N PRO A 99 3.16 -32.06 -24.84
CA PRO A 99 2.59 -33.30 -24.36
C PRO A 99 1.78 -33.10 -23.08
N ALA A 100 0.60 -33.69 -23.04
CA ALA A 100 -0.41 -33.59 -22.02
C ALA A 100 0.16 -33.80 -20.61
N ARG A 101 0.43 -32.74 -19.89
CA ARG A 101 0.46 -32.78 -18.43
C ARG A 101 -0.99 -32.86 -17.99
N SER A 102 -1.38 -34.01 -17.40
CA SER A 102 -2.71 -34.25 -16.87
C SER A 102 -3.18 -33.02 -16.06
N GLN A 103 -4.20 -32.34 -16.54
CA GLN A 103 -4.88 -31.31 -15.79
C GLN A 103 -5.43 -31.95 -14.51
N ARG A 104 -4.89 -31.58 -13.36
CA ARG A 104 -5.44 -32.04 -12.08
C ARG A 104 -6.84 -31.45 -11.94
N PRO A 105 -7.88 -32.26 -11.73
CA PRO A 105 -9.23 -31.74 -11.55
C PRO A 105 -9.27 -30.71 -10.42
N ARG A 106 -10.07 -29.64 -10.60
CA ARG A 106 -10.31 -28.65 -9.54
C ARG A 106 -11.07 -29.31 -8.41
N GLY A 107 -10.65 -29.04 -7.17
CA GLY A 107 -11.27 -29.58 -5.97
C GLY A 107 -10.37 -30.56 -5.20
N GLN A 108 -10.92 -31.11 -4.12
CA GLN A 108 -10.21 -32.05 -3.26
C GLN A 108 -9.89 -33.32 -4.03
N GLN A 109 -8.60 -33.67 -4.10
CA GLN A 109 -8.16 -34.89 -4.77
C GLN A 109 -8.40 -36.11 -3.88
N PRO A 110 -8.87 -37.25 -4.42
CA PRO A 110 -8.98 -38.51 -3.68
C PRO A 110 -7.64 -38.89 -3.02
N GLY A 111 -7.66 -39.21 -1.73
CA GLY A 111 -6.49 -39.63 -0.97
C GLY A 111 -5.64 -38.50 -0.38
N LYS A 112 -5.97 -37.20 -0.62
CA LYS A 112 -5.33 -36.11 0.12
C LYS A 112 -6.19 -35.69 1.31
N PRO A 113 -5.57 -35.41 2.48
CA PRO A 113 -6.31 -34.87 3.61
C PRO A 113 -6.97 -33.56 3.18
N GLY A 114 -8.23 -33.35 3.55
CA GLY A 114 -8.97 -32.13 3.32
C GLY A 114 -8.28 -30.93 4.00
N PRO A 115 -8.62 -29.70 3.60
CA PRO A 115 -8.14 -28.55 4.31
C PRO A 115 -8.53 -28.67 5.79
N LYS A 116 -7.55 -28.49 6.68
CA LYS A 116 -7.82 -28.50 8.12
C LYS A 116 -8.85 -27.42 8.44
N ARG A 117 -9.89 -27.78 9.18
CA ARG A 117 -10.82 -26.78 9.73
C ARG A 117 -10.03 -25.85 10.66
N ARG A 118 -10.27 -24.56 10.54
CA ARG A 118 -9.67 -23.59 11.46
C ARG A 118 -10.20 -23.85 12.86
N ASP A 119 -9.33 -23.80 13.84
CA ASP A 119 -9.68 -23.87 15.25
C ASP A 119 -10.09 -22.47 15.74
N TYR A 120 -11.25 -22.39 16.36
CA TYR A 120 -11.79 -21.18 16.95
C TYR A 120 -11.98 -21.30 18.48
N SER A 121 -11.40 -22.33 19.11
CA SER A 121 -11.52 -22.58 20.55
C SER A 121 -10.96 -21.44 21.42
N HIS A 122 -10.12 -20.58 20.84
CA HIS A 122 -9.59 -19.38 21.49
C HIS A 122 -10.62 -18.25 21.64
N LEU A 123 -11.75 -18.32 20.96
CA LEU A 123 -12.81 -17.31 21.10
C LEU A 123 -13.61 -17.56 22.40
N PRO A 124 -14.05 -16.48 23.08
CA PRO A 124 -14.94 -16.62 24.23
C PRO A 124 -16.22 -17.36 23.83
N ALA A 125 -16.58 -18.40 24.60
CA ALA A 125 -17.84 -19.11 24.41
C ALA A 125 -18.97 -18.41 25.17
N VAL A 126 -20.11 -18.24 24.49
CA VAL A 126 -21.38 -17.86 25.10
C VAL A 126 -22.31 -19.06 24.98
N GLU A 127 -22.56 -19.72 26.09
CA GLU A 127 -23.40 -20.92 26.11
C GLU A 127 -24.87 -20.54 26.26
N GLN A 128 -25.70 -21.12 25.42
CA GLN A 128 -27.16 -21.00 25.49
C GLN A 128 -27.76 -22.40 25.51
N VAL A 129 -28.39 -22.75 26.61
CA VAL A 129 -29.13 -24.01 26.73
C VAL A 129 -30.51 -23.86 26.05
N LEU A 130 -30.78 -24.72 25.08
CA LEU A 130 -32.05 -24.77 24.39
C LEU A 130 -32.86 -25.96 24.95
N GLU A 131 -34.06 -25.69 25.43
CA GLU A 131 -34.95 -26.73 25.90
C GLU A 131 -36.13 -26.91 24.91
N LEU A 132 -36.69 -28.11 24.89
CA LEU A 132 -37.89 -28.37 24.13
C LEU A 132 -39.04 -27.52 24.66
N PRO A 133 -39.89 -26.94 23.79
CA PRO A 133 -41.13 -26.29 24.20
C PRO A 133 -41.99 -27.21 25.06
N PRO A 134 -42.74 -26.71 26.05
CA PRO A 134 -43.54 -27.54 26.97
C PRO A 134 -44.48 -28.55 26.30
N GLU A 135 -44.99 -28.20 25.11
CA GLU A 135 -45.86 -29.08 24.31
C GLU A 135 -45.07 -30.26 23.70
N GLN A 136 -43.79 -30.12 23.44
CA GLN A 136 -42.92 -31.16 22.89
C GLN A 136 -42.24 -32.02 23.99
N GLN A 137 -42.35 -31.62 25.25
CA GLN A 137 -41.86 -32.39 26.40
C GLN A 137 -42.85 -33.51 26.80
N ARG A 138 -43.84 -33.80 25.95
CA ARG A 138 -44.83 -34.88 26.16
C ARG A 138 -44.79 -35.86 24.99
N CYS A 139 -44.98 -37.14 25.31
CA CYS A 139 -45.15 -38.17 24.30
C CYS A 139 -46.37 -37.90 23.43
N SER A 140 -46.19 -37.81 22.12
CA SER A 140 -47.27 -37.57 21.15
C SER A 140 -48.32 -38.67 21.09
N GLY A 141 -48.00 -39.88 21.54
CA GLY A 141 -48.92 -41.02 21.51
C GLY A 141 -49.70 -41.20 22.82
N CYS A 142 -49.10 -40.97 24.00
CA CYS A 142 -49.78 -41.24 25.28
C CYS A 142 -49.87 -40.05 26.25
N GLY A 143 -49.28 -38.87 25.89
CA GLY A 143 -49.33 -37.66 26.70
C GLY A 143 -48.42 -37.65 27.94
N GLN A 144 -47.70 -38.72 28.22
CA GLN A 144 -46.77 -38.78 29.35
C GLN A 144 -45.58 -37.82 29.16
N SER A 145 -45.10 -37.20 30.26
CA SER A 145 -43.95 -36.31 30.21
C SER A 145 -42.66 -37.07 29.84
N LEU A 146 -41.86 -36.49 28.96
CA LEU A 146 -40.51 -36.98 28.64
C LEU A 146 -39.58 -36.63 29.79
N ALA A 147 -38.70 -37.56 30.18
CA ALA A 147 -37.65 -37.31 31.18
C ALA A 147 -36.38 -36.80 30.47
N PRO A 148 -35.64 -35.84 31.06
CA PRO A 148 -34.35 -35.41 30.53
C PRO A 148 -33.38 -36.57 30.41
N PHE A 149 -32.72 -36.66 29.26
CA PHE A 149 -31.65 -37.64 29.01
C PHE A 149 -30.32 -36.99 29.30
N PRO A 150 -29.37 -37.68 29.95
CA PRO A 150 -28.04 -37.12 30.26
C PRO A 150 -27.25 -36.76 29.00
N GLY A 151 -26.58 -35.59 29.02
CA GLY A 151 -25.74 -35.08 27.94
C GLY A 151 -26.51 -34.08 27.05
N THR A 152 -25.75 -33.39 26.22
CA THR A 152 -26.20 -32.38 25.25
C THR A 152 -25.64 -32.72 23.86
N ASP A 153 -26.34 -32.31 22.84
CA ASP A 153 -25.84 -32.30 21.46
C ASP A 153 -25.47 -30.86 21.12
N ASP A 154 -24.15 -30.57 21.09
CA ASP A 154 -23.64 -29.20 21.03
C ASP A 154 -23.39 -28.78 19.58
N THR A 155 -23.95 -27.64 19.21
CA THR A 155 -23.69 -27.00 17.91
C THR A 155 -23.02 -25.66 18.13
N THR A 156 -21.88 -25.42 17.51
CA THR A 156 -21.16 -24.14 17.58
C THR A 156 -21.47 -23.28 16.37
N VAL A 157 -21.83 -22.03 16.62
CA VAL A 157 -22.03 -20.97 15.61
C VAL A 157 -21.08 -19.83 15.96
N LEU A 158 -20.38 -19.29 14.93
CA LEU A 158 -19.54 -18.11 15.10
C LEU A 158 -20.35 -16.84 14.88
N GLU A 159 -20.38 -15.96 15.88
CA GLU A 159 -21.13 -14.73 15.86
C GLU A 159 -20.26 -13.52 16.18
N ILE A 160 -20.64 -12.34 15.67
CA ILE A 160 -20.01 -11.06 15.99
C ILE A 160 -21.09 -10.13 16.51
N GLU A 161 -20.89 -9.64 17.73
CA GLU A 161 -21.75 -8.62 18.31
C GLU A 161 -20.91 -7.36 18.61
N VAL A 162 -21.30 -6.23 17.99
CA VAL A 162 -20.64 -4.93 18.22
C VAL A 162 -21.70 -3.96 18.74
N ARG A 163 -21.51 -3.48 19.97
CA ARG A 163 -22.43 -2.53 20.61
C ARG A 163 -21.68 -1.41 21.32
N ALA A 164 -22.10 -0.18 21.08
CA ALA A 164 -21.73 0.94 21.91
C ALA A 164 -22.43 0.83 23.29
N HIS A 165 -21.71 1.14 24.35
CA HIS A 165 -22.28 1.11 25.70
C HIS A 165 -21.77 2.27 26.57
N ARG A 166 -22.54 2.67 27.56
CA ARG A 166 -22.14 3.63 28.58
C ARG A 166 -21.56 2.90 29.77
N ARG A 167 -20.29 3.17 30.13
CA ARG A 167 -19.70 2.69 31.40
C ARG A 167 -19.84 3.76 32.46
N ILE A 168 -20.56 3.48 33.55
CA ILE A 168 -20.83 4.39 34.65
C ILE A 168 -19.93 4.03 35.83
N TYR A 169 -19.00 4.90 36.17
CA TYR A 169 -18.17 4.75 37.34
C TYR A 169 -18.87 5.37 38.56
N ARG A 170 -19.42 4.55 39.46
CA ARG A 170 -20.03 4.99 40.73
C ARG A 170 -18.95 5.02 41.81
N ARG A 171 -18.39 6.21 42.06
CA ARG A 171 -17.31 6.40 43.04
C ARG A 171 -17.88 6.56 44.41
N ARG A 172 -17.47 5.67 45.37
CA ARG A 172 -17.85 5.78 46.77
C ARG A 172 -17.14 6.97 47.39
N ARG A 173 -17.83 7.63 48.30
CA ARG A 173 -17.35 8.79 49.08
C ARG A 173 -17.24 8.38 50.53
N TYR A 174 -16.14 8.77 51.15
CA TYR A 174 -15.82 8.44 52.55
C TYR A 174 -15.65 9.73 53.32
N ARG A 175 -16.14 9.72 54.57
CA ARG A 175 -15.94 10.81 55.53
C ARG A 175 -15.03 10.31 56.66
N PRO A 176 -14.03 11.11 57.12
CA PRO A 176 -13.23 10.74 58.26
C PRO A 176 -14.12 10.57 59.50
N THR A 177 -13.78 9.57 60.31
CA THR A 177 -14.44 9.29 61.60
C THR A 177 -13.56 9.71 62.76
N CYS A 178 -12.32 10.16 62.49
CA CYS A 178 -11.37 10.66 63.47
C CYS A 178 -11.28 12.19 63.46
N SER A 179 -10.78 12.78 64.52
CA SER A 179 -10.53 14.21 64.69
C SER A 179 -9.07 14.64 64.48
N CYS A 180 -8.24 13.76 63.90
CA CYS A 180 -6.81 14.02 63.72
C CYS A 180 -6.44 15.09 62.70
N GLY A 181 -7.42 15.56 61.89
CA GLY A 181 -7.22 16.62 60.90
C GLY A 181 -6.45 16.21 59.64
N ALA A 182 -5.97 14.97 59.52
CA ALA A 182 -5.21 14.49 58.38
C ALA A 182 -6.06 14.45 57.08
N HIS A 183 -7.38 14.33 57.20
CA HIS A 183 -8.34 14.35 56.09
C HIS A 183 -9.44 15.39 56.38
N PRO A 184 -9.28 16.66 55.96
CA PRO A 184 -10.18 17.75 56.33
C PRO A 184 -11.57 17.70 55.64
N GLY A 185 -11.86 16.70 54.84
CA GLY A 185 -13.11 16.64 54.07
C GLY A 185 -13.48 15.24 53.56
N ILE A 186 -14.41 15.22 52.63
CA ILE A 186 -14.86 13.98 52.00
C ILE A 186 -13.81 13.50 51.01
N VAL A 187 -13.37 12.27 51.15
CA VAL A 187 -12.47 11.58 50.22
C VAL A 187 -13.32 10.75 49.26
N THR A 188 -13.10 10.94 47.98
CA THR A 188 -13.83 10.21 46.90
C THR A 188 -12.86 9.29 46.17
N ALA A 189 -13.26 8.05 45.92
CA ALA A 189 -12.46 7.11 45.14
C ALA A 189 -12.03 7.74 43.78
N ALA A 190 -10.82 7.47 43.35
CA ALA A 190 -10.30 7.95 42.05
C ALA A 190 -11.15 7.41 40.90
N VAL A 191 -11.21 8.18 39.82
CA VAL A 191 -11.79 7.73 38.54
C VAL A 191 -10.66 7.24 37.63
N PRO A 192 -10.88 6.18 36.85
CA PRO A 192 -9.90 5.78 35.85
C PRO A 192 -9.51 6.94 34.90
N GLY A 193 -8.24 7.02 34.56
CA GLY A 193 -7.71 8.02 33.64
C GLY A 193 -8.43 8.00 32.29
N LYS A 194 -8.32 9.11 31.57
CA LYS A 194 -8.84 9.27 30.21
C LYS A 194 -7.72 9.74 29.29
N VAL A 195 -7.66 9.19 28.09
CA VAL A 195 -6.68 9.60 27.07
C VAL A 195 -6.81 11.10 26.78
N ILE A 196 -8.03 11.58 26.65
CA ILE A 196 -8.31 13.02 26.53
C ILE A 196 -9.06 13.45 27.81
N PRO A 197 -8.42 14.24 28.68
CA PRO A 197 -9.05 14.74 29.91
C PRO A 197 -10.39 15.43 29.63
N LYS A 198 -11.37 15.19 30.48
CA LYS A 198 -12.75 15.72 30.39
C LYS A 198 -13.57 15.19 29.21
N SER A 199 -13.03 14.38 28.29
CA SER A 199 -13.79 13.75 27.21
C SER A 199 -14.78 12.71 27.77
N LEU A 200 -15.90 12.48 27.07
CA LEU A 200 -16.81 11.37 27.30
C LEU A 200 -16.33 10.08 26.62
N LEU A 201 -15.47 10.19 25.61
CA LEU A 201 -15.02 9.07 24.82
C LEU A 201 -13.93 8.27 25.57
N GLY A 202 -14.15 6.98 25.69
CA GLY A 202 -13.22 6.04 26.31
C GLY A 202 -12.10 5.61 25.34
N VAL A 203 -11.11 4.88 25.86
CA VAL A 203 -9.99 4.33 25.08
C VAL A 203 -10.47 3.55 23.88
N SER A 204 -11.47 2.68 24.03
CA SER A 204 -11.98 1.81 22.95
C SER A 204 -12.52 2.59 21.74
N VAL A 205 -13.13 3.76 21.98
CA VAL A 205 -13.61 4.63 20.87
C VAL A 205 -12.42 5.16 20.08
N TRP A 206 -11.38 5.64 20.75
CA TRP A 206 -10.18 6.15 20.07
C TRP A 206 -9.41 5.04 19.36
N VAL A 207 -9.33 3.84 19.94
CA VAL A 207 -8.77 2.66 19.26
C VAL A 207 -9.52 2.38 17.96
N THR A 208 -10.85 2.35 18.00
CA THR A 208 -11.68 2.12 16.81
C THR A 208 -11.47 3.21 15.76
N VAL A 209 -11.47 4.49 16.16
CA VAL A 209 -11.26 5.63 15.25
C VAL A 209 -9.89 5.54 14.55
N LEU A 210 -8.82 5.26 15.31
CA LEU A 210 -7.46 5.20 14.79
C LEU A 210 -7.27 4.01 13.83
N LEU A 211 -7.78 2.84 14.19
CA LEU A 211 -7.71 1.65 13.34
C LEU A 211 -8.52 1.83 12.05
N ASP A 212 -9.76 2.29 12.16
CA ASP A 212 -10.62 2.47 11.00
C ASP A 212 -10.04 3.47 10.01
N LYS A 213 -9.54 4.59 10.51
CA LYS A 213 -9.01 5.64 9.66
C LYS A 213 -7.65 5.27 9.04
N PHE A 214 -6.71 4.78 9.83
CA PHE A 214 -5.30 4.66 9.43
C PHE A 214 -4.85 3.23 9.09
N LEU A 215 -5.54 2.20 9.58
CA LEU A 215 -5.27 0.81 9.20
C LEU A 215 -6.22 0.35 8.09
N PHE A 216 -7.54 0.54 8.29
CA PHE A 216 -8.56 0.11 7.32
C PHE A 216 -8.87 1.16 6.26
N GLN A 217 -8.25 2.34 6.32
CA GLN A 217 -8.36 3.42 5.32
C GLN A 217 -9.80 3.90 5.12
N ARG A 218 -10.63 3.85 6.17
CA ARG A 218 -12.03 4.27 6.12
C ARG A 218 -12.12 5.81 6.23
N PRO A 219 -12.91 6.49 5.37
CA PRO A 219 -13.22 7.91 5.56
C PRO A 219 -13.92 8.17 6.89
N THR A 220 -13.61 9.28 7.55
CA THR A 220 -14.16 9.59 8.89
C THR A 220 -15.68 9.66 8.89
N TYR A 221 -16.32 10.17 7.82
CA TYR A 221 -17.77 10.23 7.75
C TYR A 221 -18.43 8.84 7.76
N ARG A 222 -17.85 7.85 7.05
CA ARG A 222 -18.35 6.46 7.05
C ARG A 222 -18.16 5.78 8.40
N LEU A 223 -17.08 6.12 9.11
CA LEU A 223 -16.88 5.66 10.48
C LEU A 223 -17.98 6.23 11.39
N LEU A 224 -18.31 7.51 11.25
CA LEU A 224 -19.36 8.15 12.04
C LEU A 224 -20.75 7.56 11.76
N GLU A 225 -21.06 7.29 10.50
CA GLU A 225 -22.28 6.58 10.10
C GLU A 225 -22.37 5.19 10.76
N ASP A 226 -21.27 4.41 10.73
CA ASP A 226 -21.21 3.09 11.37
C ASP A 226 -21.42 3.18 12.89
N LEU A 227 -20.74 4.11 13.57
CA LEU A 227 -20.93 4.34 15.00
C LEU A 227 -22.36 4.78 15.36
N SER A 228 -23.00 5.57 14.50
CA SER A 228 -24.40 5.98 14.66
C SER A 228 -25.36 4.77 14.59
N THR A 229 -25.09 3.81 13.69
CA THR A 229 -25.89 2.55 13.65
C THR A 229 -25.77 1.72 14.93
N GLN A 230 -24.71 1.92 15.69
CA GLN A 230 -24.47 1.29 17.00
C GLN A 230 -25.00 2.14 18.16
N GLY A 231 -25.72 3.23 17.88
CA GLY A 231 -26.27 4.16 18.86
C GLY A 231 -25.25 5.16 19.45
N LEU A 232 -24.12 5.37 18.80
CA LEU A 232 -23.10 6.34 19.21
C LEU A 232 -22.98 7.48 18.19
N ASP A 233 -23.78 8.51 18.37
CA ASP A 233 -23.76 9.69 17.52
C ASP A 233 -22.62 10.64 17.93
N LEU A 234 -21.68 10.87 17.01
CA LEU A 234 -20.53 11.75 17.20
C LEU A 234 -20.43 12.73 16.05
N SER A 235 -20.00 13.96 16.36
CA SER A 235 -19.75 14.95 15.33
C SER A 235 -18.36 14.78 14.72
N GLN A 236 -18.23 15.16 13.43
CA GLN A 236 -16.92 15.23 12.74
C GLN A 236 -15.92 16.10 13.49
N GLY A 237 -16.37 17.24 14.04
CA GLY A 237 -15.52 18.15 14.82
C GLY A 237 -14.95 17.50 16.08
N THR A 238 -15.77 16.72 16.82
CA THR A 238 -15.32 15.97 18.02
C THR A 238 -14.19 14.99 17.68
N ILE A 239 -14.31 14.27 16.57
CA ILE A 239 -13.28 13.33 16.14
C ILE A 239 -12.03 14.06 15.68
N THR A 240 -12.17 15.13 14.91
CA THR A 240 -11.02 15.91 14.41
C THR A 240 -10.24 16.55 15.55
N ASP A 241 -10.92 17.19 16.50
CA ASP A 241 -10.28 17.77 17.70
C ASP A 241 -9.58 16.70 18.55
N GLY A 242 -10.24 15.56 18.71
CA GLY A 242 -9.64 14.43 19.43
C GLY A 242 -8.40 13.87 18.76
N LEU A 243 -8.41 13.68 17.44
CA LEU A 243 -7.24 13.23 16.67
C LEU A 243 -6.06 14.20 16.82
N GLN A 244 -6.34 15.52 16.80
CA GLN A 244 -5.31 16.52 17.01
C GLN A 244 -4.69 16.43 18.42
N ARG A 245 -5.50 16.20 19.43
CA ARG A 245 -5.02 16.01 20.81
C ARG A 245 -4.27 14.71 21.03
N LEU A 246 -4.52 13.69 20.21
CA LEU A 246 -3.79 12.42 20.29
C LEU A 246 -2.41 12.49 19.60
N LEU A 247 -2.18 13.43 18.67
CA LEU A 247 -0.92 13.53 17.93
C LEU A 247 0.32 13.50 18.85
N PRO A 248 0.44 14.32 19.92
CA PRO A 248 1.63 14.36 20.76
C PRO A 248 1.90 13.05 21.50
N LEU A 249 0.89 12.19 21.62
CA LEU A 249 1.08 10.88 22.26
C LEU A 249 1.88 9.92 21.37
N PHE A 250 1.82 10.08 20.06
CA PHE A 250 2.51 9.20 19.12
C PHE A 250 3.90 9.70 18.69
N GLU A 251 4.21 10.98 18.90
CA GLU A 251 5.51 11.56 18.52
C GLU A 251 6.70 10.79 19.13
N PRO A 252 6.75 10.49 20.44
CA PRO A 252 7.90 9.77 21.00
C PRO A 252 8.07 8.35 20.48
N LEU A 253 6.96 7.65 20.16
CA LEU A 253 7.04 6.34 19.54
C LEU A 253 7.58 6.43 18.11
N TYR A 254 7.10 7.42 17.35
CA TYR A 254 7.55 7.66 15.99
C TYR A 254 9.05 7.98 15.94
N ASP A 255 9.53 8.83 16.84
CA ASP A 255 10.96 9.16 16.94
C ASP A 255 11.80 7.90 17.16
N ARG A 256 11.34 6.97 18.01
CA ARG A 256 12.01 5.68 18.21
C ARG A 256 11.95 4.77 16.99
N LEU A 257 10.86 4.80 16.21
CA LEU A 257 10.82 4.08 14.92
C LEU A 257 11.87 4.64 13.95
N VAL A 258 12.01 5.96 13.87
CA VAL A 258 13.03 6.62 13.04
C VAL A 258 14.43 6.23 13.49
N GLU A 259 14.74 6.35 14.79
CA GLU A 259 16.04 5.95 15.34
C GLU A 259 16.36 4.47 15.09
N HIS A 260 15.36 3.60 15.21
CA HIS A 260 15.55 2.16 14.97
C HIS A 260 15.76 1.88 13.48
N SER A 261 15.06 2.58 12.59
CA SER A 261 15.27 2.52 11.15
C SER A 261 16.69 2.94 10.77
N GLN A 262 17.20 4.00 11.36
CA GLN A 262 18.55 4.52 11.10
C GLN A 262 19.68 3.58 11.54
N ARG A 263 19.39 2.60 12.40
CA ARG A 263 20.35 1.56 12.83
C ARG A 263 20.38 0.33 11.93
N GLN A 264 19.49 0.25 10.96
CA GLN A 264 19.47 -0.85 10.01
C GLN A 264 20.57 -0.66 8.97
N THR A 265 20.81 -1.68 8.16
CA THR A 265 21.84 -1.66 7.09
C THR A 265 21.26 -1.80 5.69
N GLN A 266 19.96 -2.09 5.59
CA GLN A 266 19.27 -2.26 4.33
C GLN A 266 17.85 -1.69 4.39
N TRP A 267 17.50 -0.92 3.39
CA TRP A 267 16.17 -0.30 3.29
C TRP A 267 15.62 -0.38 1.87
N HIS A 268 14.32 -0.45 1.78
CA HIS A 268 13.54 -0.15 0.59
C HIS A 268 12.96 1.25 0.75
N ALA A 269 13.06 2.09 -0.26
CA ALA A 269 12.44 3.41 -0.23
C ALA A 269 11.63 3.68 -1.50
N ASP A 270 10.54 4.41 -1.31
CA ASP A 270 9.67 4.91 -2.38
C ASP A 270 8.95 6.16 -1.89
N GLU A 271 8.29 6.90 -2.78
CA GLU A 271 7.49 8.05 -2.39
C GLU A 271 6.24 8.18 -3.24
N THR A 272 5.14 8.51 -2.60
CA THR A 272 3.86 8.71 -3.27
C THR A 272 3.33 10.12 -3.04
N ARG A 273 2.55 10.63 -3.99
CA ARG A 273 1.86 11.92 -3.83
C ARG A 273 0.86 11.83 -2.69
N TRP A 274 0.83 12.86 -1.86
CA TRP A 274 -0.15 13.05 -0.79
C TRP A 274 -0.72 14.46 -0.87
N LEU A 275 -2.02 14.64 -0.71
CA LEU A 275 -2.60 15.97 -0.68
C LEU A 275 -2.71 16.47 0.77
N VAL A 276 -2.27 17.70 1.01
CA VAL A 276 -2.48 18.39 2.27
C VAL A 276 -3.21 19.69 1.97
N PHE A 277 -4.47 19.77 2.38
CA PHE A 277 -5.37 20.91 2.10
C PHE A 277 -5.15 22.05 3.10
N ALA A 278 -3.91 22.51 3.21
CA ALA A 278 -3.51 23.61 4.06
C ALA A 278 -2.64 24.59 3.27
N ILE A 279 -2.68 25.85 3.66
CA ILE A 279 -1.74 26.86 3.18
C ILE A 279 -0.42 26.64 3.92
N TRP A 280 0.69 26.58 3.17
CA TRP A 280 2.03 26.43 3.73
C TRP A 280 2.95 27.47 3.08
N GLU A 281 3.72 28.17 3.89
CA GLU A 281 4.61 29.22 3.42
C GLU A 281 5.63 28.67 2.40
N GLY A 282 5.84 29.39 1.32
CA GLY A 282 6.74 28.99 0.24
C GLY A 282 6.24 27.86 -0.67
N LYS A 283 5.00 27.38 -0.48
CA LYS A 283 4.44 26.29 -1.29
C LYS A 283 3.19 26.68 -2.04
N VAL A 284 3.19 26.49 -3.35
CA VAL A 284 2.03 26.65 -4.22
C VAL A 284 1.30 25.30 -4.37
N GLY A 285 -0.01 25.31 -4.06
CA GLY A 285 -0.88 24.13 -4.17
C GLY A 285 -0.75 23.12 -3.01
N HIS A 286 -1.52 22.03 -3.11
CA HIS A 286 -1.73 21.07 -2.02
C HIS A 286 -0.96 19.76 -2.20
N ARG A 287 -0.08 19.63 -3.19
CA ARG A 287 0.67 18.40 -3.47
C ARG A 287 1.87 18.29 -2.54
N TRP A 288 1.80 17.36 -1.60
CA TRP A 288 2.88 16.91 -0.75
C TRP A 288 3.31 15.50 -1.18
N TYR A 289 4.30 14.93 -0.49
CA TYR A 289 4.78 13.58 -0.72
C TYR A 289 4.86 12.83 0.59
N LEU A 290 4.45 11.57 0.55
CA LEU A 290 4.60 10.62 1.62
C LEU A 290 5.71 9.66 1.20
N TRP A 291 6.84 9.75 1.86
CA TRP A 291 7.99 8.88 1.68
C TRP A 291 7.85 7.68 2.57
N VAL A 292 8.36 6.52 2.13
CA VAL A 292 8.46 5.31 2.94
C VAL A 292 9.90 4.82 2.96
N PHE A 293 10.37 4.46 4.16
CA PHE A 293 11.63 3.79 4.41
C PHE A 293 11.30 2.49 5.14
N HIS A 294 11.45 1.36 4.45
CA HIS A 294 11.08 0.04 4.94
C HIS A 294 12.34 -0.79 5.13
N ALA A 295 12.68 -1.10 6.38
CA ALA A 295 13.75 -2.02 6.74
C ALA A 295 13.18 -3.38 7.17
N ALA A 296 14.03 -4.29 7.63
CA ALA A 296 13.64 -5.67 7.94
C ALA A 296 12.52 -5.77 8.99
N ASP A 297 12.55 -4.93 10.00
CA ASP A 297 11.68 -5.00 11.19
C ASP A 297 11.00 -3.67 11.55
N VAL A 298 11.17 -2.63 10.73
CA VAL A 298 10.59 -1.31 10.97
C VAL A 298 10.22 -0.62 9.65
N VAL A 299 9.11 0.10 9.66
CA VAL A 299 8.67 0.94 8.54
C VAL A 299 8.49 2.37 9.04
N VAL A 300 9.06 3.33 8.33
CA VAL A 300 8.92 4.76 8.64
C VAL A 300 8.32 5.48 7.44
N PHE A 301 7.22 6.20 7.66
CA PHE A 301 6.66 7.13 6.69
C PHE A 301 6.99 8.56 7.08
N VAL A 302 7.43 9.35 6.12
CA VAL A 302 7.74 10.77 6.30
C VAL A 302 6.88 11.61 5.38
N LEU A 303 6.12 12.56 5.93
CA LEU A 303 5.36 13.53 5.16
C LEU A 303 6.21 14.76 4.87
N SER A 304 6.38 15.09 3.60
CA SER A 304 7.17 16.27 3.17
C SER A 304 6.41 17.14 2.17
N PRO A 305 6.57 18.48 2.23
CA PRO A 305 6.05 19.37 1.21
C PRO A 305 6.76 19.23 -0.15
N GLY A 306 7.99 18.69 -0.16
CA GLY A 306 8.85 18.53 -1.33
C GLY A 306 9.11 17.09 -1.71
N ARG A 307 9.65 16.91 -2.93
CA ARG A 307 10.17 15.63 -3.45
C ARG A 307 11.68 15.71 -3.70
N SER A 308 12.39 16.52 -2.90
CA SER A 308 13.83 16.71 -3.04
C SER A 308 14.61 15.60 -2.33
N HIS A 309 15.90 15.47 -2.67
CA HIS A 309 16.85 14.57 -2.02
C HIS A 309 17.03 14.87 -0.52
N GLU A 310 16.71 16.08 -0.08
CA GLU A 310 16.84 16.49 1.33
C GLU A 310 16.04 15.61 2.29
N VAL A 311 14.92 15.03 1.82
CA VAL A 311 14.06 14.20 2.68
C VAL A 311 14.72 12.87 3.02
N PRO A 312 15.14 12.03 2.04
CA PRO A 312 15.88 10.82 2.36
C PRO A 312 17.26 11.14 2.96
N GLU A 313 17.92 12.20 2.53
CA GLU A 313 19.21 12.64 3.09
C GLU A 313 19.11 12.94 4.59
N ALA A 314 18.05 13.63 5.03
CA ALA A 314 17.81 13.88 6.45
C ALA A 314 17.51 12.58 7.22
N HIS A 315 16.75 11.64 6.64
CA HIS A 315 16.47 10.36 7.29
C HIS A 315 17.74 9.53 7.47
N PHE A 316 18.61 9.47 6.47
CA PHE A 316 19.83 8.68 6.48
C PHE A 316 21.06 9.43 7.02
N GLY A 317 20.90 10.68 7.49
CA GLY A 317 21.99 11.49 8.02
C GLY A 317 22.87 10.79 9.06
N PRO A 318 22.32 10.06 10.04
CA PRO A 318 23.09 9.34 11.06
C PRO A 318 23.63 7.97 10.61
N VAL A 319 23.31 7.49 9.41
CA VAL A 319 23.68 6.14 8.93
C VAL A 319 25.15 6.13 8.51
N GLU A 320 25.91 5.17 9.03
CA GLU A 320 27.34 5.03 8.73
C GLU A 320 27.62 4.27 7.43
N GLN A 321 26.78 3.25 7.14
CA GLN A 321 26.84 2.50 5.88
C GLN A 321 25.56 1.69 5.66
N GLY A 322 25.24 1.42 4.40
CA GLY A 322 24.12 0.54 4.07
C GLY A 322 23.76 0.48 2.58
N ILE A 323 22.72 -0.30 2.29
CA ILE A 323 22.19 -0.47 0.93
C ILE A 323 20.76 0.02 0.87
N LEU A 324 20.47 0.91 -0.06
CA LEU A 324 19.16 1.50 -0.27
C LEU A 324 18.56 1.01 -1.59
N ILE A 325 17.50 0.20 -1.51
CA ILE A 325 16.79 -0.35 -2.66
C ILE A 325 15.71 0.64 -3.08
N VAL A 326 15.81 1.15 -4.31
CA VAL A 326 14.96 2.25 -4.81
C VAL A 326 14.62 2.05 -6.30
N ASP A 327 13.73 2.90 -6.79
CA ASP A 327 13.61 3.15 -8.22
C ASP A 327 14.81 4.00 -8.73
N ARG A 328 14.79 4.38 -10.00
CA ARG A 328 15.86 5.20 -10.61
C ARG A 328 15.59 6.71 -10.48
N TYR A 329 14.84 7.14 -9.47
CA TYR A 329 14.57 8.56 -9.25
C TYR A 329 15.84 9.31 -8.84
N ALA A 330 16.11 10.41 -9.55
CA ALA A 330 17.35 11.17 -9.41
C ALA A 330 17.59 11.76 -8.00
N ALA A 331 16.54 11.94 -7.19
CA ALA A 331 16.70 12.43 -5.83
C ALA A 331 17.57 11.51 -4.98
N TYR A 332 17.45 10.19 -5.11
CA TYR A 332 18.30 9.26 -4.36
C TYR A 332 19.77 9.36 -4.76
N GLN A 333 20.05 9.54 -6.07
CA GLN A 333 21.41 9.70 -6.57
C GLN A 333 22.05 11.04 -6.17
N ALA A 334 21.21 12.04 -5.85
CA ALA A 334 21.68 13.37 -5.45
C ALA A 334 22.10 13.47 -3.97
N MET A 335 21.76 12.48 -3.14
CA MET A 335 22.09 12.44 -1.70
C MET A 335 23.62 12.49 -1.47
N ALA A 336 24.02 13.19 -0.41
CA ALA A 336 25.43 13.27 -0.01
C ALA A 336 25.99 11.88 0.33
N GLN A 337 25.25 11.07 1.10
CA GLN A 337 25.62 9.72 1.53
C GLN A 337 25.83 8.74 0.36
N VAL A 338 25.18 8.97 -0.78
CA VAL A 338 25.38 8.19 -1.99
C VAL A 338 26.63 8.62 -2.74
N LYS A 339 26.91 9.94 -2.77
CA LYS A 339 28.09 10.50 -3.42
C LYS A 339 29.39 10.17 -2.70
N ASP A 340 29.36 10.10 -1.38
CA ASP A 340 30.51 9.74 -0.55
C ASP A 340 30.69 8.23 -0.34
N GLY A 341 29.72 7.41 -0.82
CA GLY A 341 29.77 5.95 -0.74
C GLY A 341 29.26 5.35 0.57
N THR A 342 28.76 6.15 1.50
CA THR A 342 28.13 5.70 2.75
C THR A 342 26.90 4.83 2.43
N LEU A 343 26.08 5.22 1.44
CA LEU A 343 24.96 4.45 0.96
C LEU A 343 25.18 3.95 -0.47
N VAL A 344 25.01 2.65 -0.67
CA VAL A 344 24.98 2.03 -1.99
C VAL A 344 23.54 1.94 -2.49
N LEU A 345 23.27 2.47 -3.70
CA LEU A 345 21.97 2.34 -4.32
C LEU A 345 21.84 1.01 -5.04
N ALA A 346 20.79 0.25 -4.71
CA ALA A 346 20.36 -0.92 -5.47
C ALA A 346 19.07 -0.58 -6.24
N PHE A 347 19.12 -0.65 -7.58
CA PHE A 347 17.98 -0.26 -8.41
C PHE A 347 17.06 -1.44 -8.72
N CYS A 348 15.78 -1.12 -8.82
CA CYS A 348 14.69 -2.07 -9.05
C CYS A 348 14.63 -2.55 -10.51
N TRP A 349 14.84 -3.85 -10.74
CA TRP A 349 14.69 -4.49 -12.06
C TRP A 349 13.26 -4.49 -12.59
N ALA A 350 12.26 -4.46 -11.72
CA ALA A 350 10.87 -4.36 -12.16
C ALA A 350 10.59 -3.06 -12.93
N HIS A 351 11.25 -1.96 -12.58
CA HIS A 351 11.18 -0.69 -13.30
C HIS A 351 11.89 -0.77 -14.66
N VAL A 352 13.05 -1.41 -14.74
CA VAL A 352 13.74 -1.68 -16.01
C VAL A 352 12.86 -2.49 -16.94
N ARG A 353 12.24 -3.55 -16.41
CA ARG A 353 11.29 -4.37 -17.18
C ARG A 353 10.12 -3.56 -17.71
N ARG A 354 9.55 -2.64 -16.91
CA ARG A 354 8.46 -1.74 -17.34
C ARG A 354 8.88 -0.85 -18.53
N ASP A 355 10.14 -0.41 -18.59
CA ASP A 355 10.63 0.40 -19.69
C ASP A 355 10.65 -0.39 -21.02
N PHE A 356 11.17 -1.62 -21.01
CA PHE A 356 11.11 -2.48 -22.20
C PHE A 356 9.69 -2.79 -22.63
N VAL A 357 8.80 -3.06 -21.66
CA VAL A 357 7.37 -3.25 -21.92
C VAL A 357 6.74 -1.97 -22.51
N ALA A 358 7.12 -0.79 -22.06
CA ALA A 358 6.66 0.47 -22.61
C ALA A 358 7.12 0.66 -24.06
N VAL A 359 8.34 0.26 -24.41
CA VAL A 359 8.83 0.27 -25.81
C VAL A 359 8.00 -0.69 -26.66
N ALA A 360 7.77 -1.93 -26.21
CA ALA A 360 6.96 -2.90 -26.93
C ALA A 360 5.53 -2.38 -27.24
N ARG A 361 4.95 -1.63 -26.29
CA ARG A 361 3.62 -1.02 -26.45
C ARG A 361 3.58 0.14 -27.44
N SER A 362 4.62 0.99 -27.37
CA SER A 362 4.64 2.26 -28.10
C SER A 362 5.16 2.12 -29.53
N TRP A 363 5.94 1.07 -29.81
CA TRP A 363 6.65 0.87 -31.07
C TRP A 363 6.48 -0.57 -31.55
N PRO A 364 5.46 -0.87 -32.40
CA PRO A 364 5.19 -2.23 -32.86
C PRO A 364 6.38 -2.90 -33.58
N ASP A 365 7.16 -2.12 -34.32
CA ASP A 365 8.39 -2.57 -34.99
C ASP A 365 9.52 -2.93 -34.02
N GLN A 366 9.44 -2.50 -32.77
CA GLN A 366 10.39 -2.81 -31.71
C GLN A 366 9.87 -3.88 -30.71
N GLU A 367 8.65 -4.37 -30.87
CA GLU A 367 8.00 -5.27 -29.92
C GLU A 367 8.84 -6.53 -29.69
N ALA A 368 9.23 -7.24 -30.75
CA ALA A 368 9.99 -8.48 -30.65
C ALA A 368 11.34 -8.28 -29.93
N TRP A 369 12.03 -7.17 -30.22
CA TRP A 369 13.27 -6.80 -29.55
C TRP A 369 13.06 -6.53 -28.06
N ALA A 370 12.08 -5.71 -27.72
CA ALA A 370 11.79 -5.33 -26.33
C ALA A 370 11.34 -6.53 -25.50
N LEU A 371 10.51 -7.43 -26.05
CA LEU A 371 10.12 -8.66 -25.39
C LEU A 371 11.31 -9.62 -25.21
N GLY A 372 12.27 -9.65 -26.16
CA GLY A 372 13.52 -10.38 -26.00
C GLY A 372 14.32 -9.93 -24.77
N TRP A 373 14.36 -8.64 -24.46
CA TRP A 373 14.96 -8.13 -23.22
C TRP A 373 14.12 -8.47 -21.99
N VAL A 374 12.80 -8.43 -22.06
CA VAL A 374 11.91 -8.89 -20.98
C VAL A 374 12.16 -10.36 -20.66
N ASP A 375 12.35 -11.21 -21.67
CA ASP A 375 12.65 -12.63 -21.49
C ASP A 375 14.02 -12.83 -20.80
N ARG A 376 15.07 -12.07 -21.19
CA ARG A 376 16.40 -12.08 -20.51
C ARG A 376 16.29 -11.67 -19.05
N ILE A 377 15.53 -10.62 -18.75
CA ILE A 377 15.27 -10.21 -17.35
C ILE A 377 14.56 -11.36 -16.61
N GLY A 378 13.61 -12.03 -17.24
CA GLY A 378 12.95 -13.22 -16.68
C GLY A 378 13.90 -14.36 -16.35
N VAL A 379 14.85 -14.65 -17.25
CA VAL A 379 15.91 -15.65 -17.01
C VAL A 379 16.80 -15.23 -15.82
N LEU A 380 17.17 -13.95 -15.72
CA LEU A 380 17.97 -13.43 -14.62
C LEU A 380 17.25 -13.62 -13.27
N TYR A 381 15.95 -13.30 -13.17
CA TYR A 381 15.16 -13.55 -11.96
C TYR A 381 15.12 -15.03 -11.61
N ALA A 382 14.82 -15.89 -12.57
CA ALA A 382 14.76 -17.34 -12.35
C ALA A 382 16.12 -17.93 -11.91
N SER A 383 17.24 -17.42 -12.44
CA SER A 383 18.57 -17.84 -12.04
C SER A 383 18.90 -17.38 -10.61
N ASN A 384 18.52 -16.14 -10.26
CA ASN A 384 18.70 -15.64 -8.91
C ASN A 384 17.83 -16.37 -7.89
N ASP A 385 16.57 -16.66 -8.21
CA ASP A 385 15.67 -17.44 -7.33
C ASP A 385 16.29 -18.82 -7.04
N ARG A 386 16.78 -19.53 -8.07
CA ARG A 386 17.49 -20.80 -7.88
C ARG A 386 18.74 -20.65 -7.02
N ARG A 387 19.50 -19.55 -7.14
CA ARG A 387 20.64 -19.26 -6.28
C ARG A 387 20.23 -19.15 -4.82
N LEU A 388 19.16 -18.41 -4.54
CA LEU A 388 18.66 -18.16 -3.19
C LEU A 388 18.01 -19.39 -2.52
N GLU A 389 17.56 -20.39 -3.31
CA GLU A 389 17.08 -21.67 -2.77
C GLU A 389 18.21 -22.55 -2.19
N ALA A 390 19.45 -22.30 -2.58
CA ALA A 390 20.59 -23.10 -2.10
C ALA A 390 21.16 -22.49 -0.81
N PRO A 391 21.58 -23.32 0.16
CA PRO A 391 22.29 -22.85 1.34
C PRO A 391 23.58 -22.11 0.93
N ARG A 392 23.79 -20.90 1.46
CA ARG A 392 24.90 -19.99 1.06
C ARG A 392 26.28 -20.61 1.15
N THR A 393 26.48 -21.58 2.05
CA THR A 393 27.76 -22.27 2.26
C THR A 393 27.94 -23.52 1.39
N SER A 394 26.95 -23.85 0.53
CA SER A 394 26.96 -25.07 -0.28
C SER A 394 27.68 -24.89 -1.62
N PRO A 395 28.33 -25.95 -2.16
CA PRO A 395 28.86 -25.94 -3.53
C PRO A 395 27.79 -25.62 -4.58
N LEU A 396 26.53 -25.97 -4.30
CA LEU A 396 25.39 -25.68 -5.17
C LEU A 396 25.14 -24.18 -5.27
N PHE A 397 25.26 -23.44 -4.16
CA PHE A 397 25.17 -21.97 -4.18
C PHE A 397 26.27 -21.38 -5.07
N THR A 398 27.51 -21.83 -4.91
CA THR A 398 28.65 -21.35 -5.72
C THR A 398 28.42 -21.59 -7.22
N ALA A 399 27.92 -22.76 -7.60
CA ALA A 399 27.63 -23.07 -8.99
C ALA A 399 26.50 -22.16 -9.55
N ARG A 400 25.42 -21.98 -8.80
CA ARG A 400 24.30 -21.11 -9.20
C ARG A 400 24.67 -19.62 -9.18
N ASP A 401 25.54 -19.18 -8.28
CA ASP A 401 26.09 -17.83 -8.28
C ASP A 401 26.87 -17.56 -9.55
N GLN A 402 27.66 -18.53 -10.00
CA GLN A 402 28.37 -18.43 -11.28
C GLN A 402 27.41 -18.33 -12.47
N GLU A 403 26.29 -19.04 -12.47
CA GLU A 403 25.23 -18.91 -13.49
C GLU A 403 24.63 -17.50 -13.52
N VAL A 404 24.35 -16.92 -12.35
CA VAL A 404 23.84 -15.52 -12.24
C VAL A 404 24.86 -14.54 -12.79
N ARG A 405 26.14 -14.67 -12.43
CA ARG A 405 27.23 -13.82 -12.94
C ARG A 405 27.39 -13.92 -14.46
N GLN A 406 27.28 -15.12 -15.01
CA GLN A 406 27.30 -15.34 -16.46
C GLN A 406 26.09 -14.68 -17.15
N CYS A 407 24.91 -14.80 -16.57
CA CYS A 407 23.70 -14.16 -17.09
C CYS A 407 23.87 -12.62 -17.12
N VAL A 408 24.37 -12.02 -16.04
CA VAL A 408 24.64 -10.59 -15.94
C VAL A 408 25.67 -10.15 -16.97
N ALA A 409 26.80 -10.87 -17.10
CA ALA A 409 27.84 -10.55 -18.08
C ALA A 409 27.34 -10.66 -19.54
N ALA A 410 26.50 -11.67 -19.84
CA ALA A 410 25.88 -11.80 -21.16
C ALA A 410 24.92 -10.65 -21.48
N MET A 411 24.13 -10.19 -20.50
CA MET A 411 23.25 -9.05 -20.67
C MET A 411 24.05 -7.74 -20.86
N GLU A 412 25.13 -7.57 -20.11
CA GLU A 412 26.04 -6.42 -20.26
C GLU A 412 26.65 -6.39 -21.66
N HIS A 413 27.21 -7.50 -22.12
CA HIS A 413 27.79 -7.62 -23.46
C HIS A 413 26.77 -7.32 -24.55
N GLN A 414 25.57 -7.88 -24.46
CA GLN A 414 24.48 -7.62 -25.41
C GLN A 414 24.10 -6.13 -25.45
N ARG A 415 23.99 -5.48 -24.28
CA ARG A 415 23.72 -4.05 -24.19
C ARG A 415 24.78 -3.22 -24.92
N GLU A 416 26.06 -3.49 -24.67
CA GLU A 416 27.15 -2.74 -25.31
C GLU A 416 27.17 -2.99 -26.83
N GLN A 417 27.00 -4.23 -27.27
CA GLN A 417 26.91 -4.53 -28.70
C GLN A 417 25.76 -3.80 -29.38
N GLU A 418 24.60 -3.71 -28.75
CA GLU A 418 23.45 -3.01 -29.32
C GLU A 418 23.66 -1.50 -29.37
N LEU A 419 24.29 -0.92 -28.34
CA LEU A 419 24.58 0.52 -28.28
C LEU A 419 25.60 0.97 -29.35
N THR A 420 26.46 0.08 -29.84
CA THR A 420 27.43 0.40 -30.90
C THR A 420 26.84 0.30 -32.31
N GLN A 421 25.59 -0.15 -32.48
CA GLN A 421 24.96 -0.29 -33.80
C GLN A 421 24.74 1.08 -34.45
N PRO A 422 25.16 1.28 -35.72
CA PRO A 422 24.82 2.48 -36.44
C PRO A 422 23.31 2.58 -36.67
N ALA A 423 22.75 3.76 -36.52
CA ALA A 423 21.31 4.04 -36.70
C ALA A 423 20.39 3.24 -35.75
N LEU A 424 20.80 3.07 -34.50
CA LEU A 424 19.96 2.46 -33.47
C LEU A 424 18.66 3.27 -33.28
N HIS A 425 17.52 2.57 -33.22
CA HIS A 425 16.22 3.20 -33.02
C HIS A 425 16.21 4.04 -31.71
N PRO A 426 15.69 5.29 -31.70
CA PRO A 426 15.77 6.18 -30.53
C PRO A 426 15.19 5.59 -29.24
N ALA A 427 14.12 4.80 -29.34
CA ALA A 427 13.52 4.13 -28.18
C ALA A 427 14.46 3.06 -27.58
N ARG A 428 15.16 2.27 -28.43
CA ARG A 428 16.19 1.31 -27.99
C ARG A 428 17.33 2.03 -27.31
N HIS A 429 17.87 3.06 -27.95
CA HIS A 429 18.98 3.85 -27.42
C HIS A 429 18.65 4.37 -26.03
N ARG A 430 17.48 4.99 -25.85
CA ARG A 430 17.05 5.54 -24.55
C ARG A 430 17.04 4.49 -23.43
N VAL A 431 16.44 3.32 -23.68
CA VAL A 431 16.31 2.28 -22.65
C VAL A 431 17.64 1.63 -22.35
N LEU A 432 18.47 1.35 -23.38
CA LEU A 432 19.80 0.76 -23.22
C LEU A 432 20.78 1.73 -22.53
N GLU A 433 20.72 3.02 -22.84
CA GLU A 433 21.50 4.04 -22.12
C GLU A 433 21.07 4.16 -20.66
N SER A 434 19.78 4.14 -20.38
CA SER A 434 19.30 4.10 -19.01
C SER A 434 19.78 2.83 -18.28
N LEU A 435 19.75 1.68 -18.95
CA LEU A 435 20.26 0.42 -18.41
C LEU A 435 21.77 0.51 -18.14
N ARG A 436 22.57 1.10 -19.05
CA ARG A 436 24.00 1.32 -18.89
C ARG A 436 24.31 2.25 -17.72
N HIS A 437 23.62 3.39 -17.65
CA HIS A 437 23.83 4.40 -16.62
C HIS A 437 23.59 3.85 -15.20
N HIS A 438 22.60 2.96 -15.05
CA HIS A 438 22.23 2.42 -13.74
C HIS A 438 22.79 1.01 -13.46
N TRP A 439 23.70 0.50 -14.32
CA TRP A 439 24.14 -0.90 -14.30
C TRP A 439 24.73 -1.31 -12.96
N SER A 440 25.62 -0.50 -12.40
CA SER A 440 26.27 -0.79 -11.11
C SER A 440 25.25 -0.99 -9.98
N GLY A 441 24.24 -0.13 -9.87
CA GLY A 441 23.18 -0.29 -8.89
C GLY A 441 22.20 -1.42 -9.21
N LEU A 442 22.00 -1.77 -10.49
CA LEU A 442 21.18 -2.91 -10.89
C LEU A 442 21.86 -4.26 -10.59
N THR A 443 23.18 -4.29 -10.43
CA THR A 443 23.96 -5.52 -10.21
C THR A 443 24.44 -5.70 -8.77
N VAL A 444 24.08 -4.82 -7.85
CA VAL A 444 24.43 -4.92 -6.41
C VAL A 444 24.06 -6.29 -5.82
N PHE A 445 22.92 -6.86 -6.19
CA PHE A 445 22.46 -8.17 -5.71
C PHE A 445 23.41 -9.33 -6.11
N VAL A 446 24.31 -9.14 -7.06
CA VAL A 446 25.27 -10.16 -7.49
C VAL A 446 26.27 -10.43 -6.37
N ASP A 447 26.82 -9.36 -5.79
CA ASP A 447 27.78 -9.44 -4.69
C ASP A 447 27.10 -9.42 -3.31
N HIS A 448 25.85 -8.99 -3.25
CA HIS A 448 25.00 -8.93 -2.08
C HIS A 448 23.73 -9.76 -2.28
N PRO A 449 23.81 -11.11 -2.19
CA PRO A 449 22.64 -11.98 -2.43
C PRO A 449 21.45 -11.77 -1.48
N GLU A 450 21.64 -11.07 -0.36
CA GLU A 450 20.60 -10.63 0.56
C GLU A 450 19.75 -9.48 0.01
N VAL A 451 20.29 -8.73 -0.96
CA VAL A 451 19.59 -7.61 -1.58
C VAL A 451 18.64 -8.11 -2.66
N PRO A 452 17.36 -7.83 -2.56
CA PRO A 452 16.39 -8.25 -3.57
C PRO A 452 16.57 -7.44 -4.87
N MET A 453 16.21 -8.07 -6.00
CA MET A 453 16.30 -7.45 -7.32
C MET A 453 15.21 -6.39 -7.56
N ASP A 454 14.21 -6.28 -6.70
CA ASP A 454 13.10 -5.35 -6.87
C ASP A 454 12.76 -4.57 -5.60
N ASN A 455 12.02 -3.47 -5.77
CA ASN A 455 11.55 -2.60 -4.70
C ASN A 455 10.08 -2.85 -4.34
N ASN A 456 9.53 -4.03 -4.62
CA ASN A 456 8.13 -4.37 -4.36
C ASN A 456 7.75 -4.25 -2.89
N THR A 457 8.70 -4.31 -1.97
CA THR A 457 8.48 -4.16 -0.52
C THR A 457 8.02 -2.75 -0.18
N ALA A 458 8.71 -1.71 -0.66
CA ALA A 458 8.27 -0.32 -0.49
C ALA A 458 6.93 -0.06 -1.20
N GLU A 459 6.77 -0.54 -2.45
CA GLU A 459 5.52 -0.40 -3.21
C GLU A 459 4.33 -1.04 -2.45
N ARG A 460 4.53 -2.21 -1.79
CA ARG A 460 3.49 -2.84 -0.96
C ARG A 460 3.15 -2.01 0.28
N SER A 461 4.14 -1.39 0.92
CA SER A 461 3.93 -0.52 2.08
C SER A 461 3.07 0.69 1.73
N GLU A 462 3.21 1.23 0.53
CA GLU A 462 2.40 2.36 0.07
C GLU A 462 0.94 2.01 -0.25
N ARG A 463 0.59 0.73 -0.44
CA ARG A 463 -0.77 0.32 -0.84
C ARG A 463 -1.85 0.82 0.11
N GLY A 464 -1.63 0.69 1.42
CA GLY A 464 -2.56 1.21 2.44
C GLY A 464 -2.78 2.71 2.30
N PRO A 465 -1.74 3.55 2.45
CA PRO A 465 -1.83 5.00 2.23
C PRO A 465 -2.44 5.40 0.88
N VAL A 466 -2.08 4.71 -0.22
CA VAL A 466 -2.64 4.99 -1.56
C VAL A 466 -4.13 4.70 -1.61
N VAL A 467 -4.61 3.62 -0.99
CA VAL A 467 -6.06 3.35 -0.85
C VAL A 467 -6.72 4.44 -0.02
N GLY A 468 -6.12 4.82 1.10
CA GLY A 468 -6.58 5.94 1.94
C GLY A 468 -6.73 7.23 1.13
N ARG A 469 -5.71 7.59 0.36
CA ARG A 469 -5.76 8.75 -0.54
C ARG A 469 -6.92 8.68 -1.55
N LYS A 470 -7.22 7.50 -2.08
CA LYS A 470 -8.36 7.31 -2.99
C LYS A 470 -9.70 7.45 -2.27
N ASN A 471 -9.76 7.08 -1.00
CA ASN A 471 -10.98 7.10 -0.20
C ASN A 471 -11.31 8.49 0.38
N TYR A 472 -10.29 9.27 0.79
CA TYR A 472 -10.47 10.56 1.47
C TYR A 472 -9.50 11.66 0.99
N TYR A 473 -8.88 11.50 -0.17
CA TYR A 473 -8.05 12.45 -0.91
C TYR A 473 -6.72 12.86 -0.24
N GLY A 474 -6.55 12.72 1.06
CA GLY A 474 -5.35 13.14 1.79
C GLY A 474 -5.66 13.68 3.18
N SER A 475 -4.99 14.74 3.57
CA SER A 475 -5.07 15.35 4.90
C SER A 475 -5.59 16.78 4.84
N GLY A 476 -6.54 17.14 5.71
CA GLY A 476 -7.11 18.48 5.79
C GLY A 476 -6.16 19.53 6.39
N SER A 477 -5.05 19.10 7.01
CA SER A 477 -4.08 19.95 7.67
C SER A 477 -2.72 19.26 7.74
N VAL A 478 -1.65 20.02 8.02
CA VAL A 478 -0.29 19.48 8.18
C VAL A 478 -0.23 18.51 9.37
N TRP A 479 -0.83 18.86 10.51
CA TRP A 479 -0.84 18.00 11.70
C TRP A 479 -1.53 16.65 11.42
N SER A 480 -2.64 16.65 10.66
CA SER A 480 -3.35 15.41 10.33
C SER A 480 -2.56 14.52 9.37
N GLY A 481 -1.76 15.13 8.50
CA GLY A 481 -0.83 14.41 7.64
C GLY A 481 0.35 13.82 8.41
N ARG A 482 0.89 14.54 9.39
CA ARG A 482 1.91 14.02 10.31
C ARG A 482 1.38 12.84 11.12
N LEU A 483 0.18 12.96 11.71
CA LEU A 483 -0.45 11.87 12.43
C LEU A 483 -0.65 10.64 11.53
N ALA A 484 -1.04 10.85 10.27
CA ALA A 484 -1.18 9.75 9.32
C ALA A 484 0.16 9.04 9.07
N ALA A 485 1.24 9.78 8.84
CA ALA A 485 2.57 9.21 8.65
C ALA A 485 3.03 8.40 9.88
N MET A 486 2.86 8.93 11.09
CA MET A 486 3.19 8.24 12.35
C MET A 486 2.42 6.93 12.51
N LEU A 487 1.10 6.96 12.26
CA LEU A 487 0.27 5.77 12.45
C LEU A 487 0.45 4.74 11.34
N PHE A 488 0.71 5.15 10.11
CA PHE A 488 1.11 4.23 9.05
C PHE A 488 2.44 3.53 9.40
N SER A 489 3.42 4.28 9.91
CA SER A 489 4.70 3.72 10.37
C SER A 489 4.48 2.68 11.47
N LEU A 490 3.73 3.05 12.48
CA LEU A 490 3.47 2.21 13.64
C LEU A 490 2.71 0.93 13.26
N PHE A 491 1.60 1.05 12.52
CA PHE A 491 0.79 -0.11 12.18
C PHE A 491 1.49 -1.06 11.23
N GLN A 492 2.29 -0.56 10.29
CA GLN A 492 3.07 -1.43 9.42
C GLN A 492 4.24 -2.09 10.16
N THR A 493 4.88 -1.39 11.08
CA THR A 493 5.89 -1.98 11.95
C THR A 493 5.28 -3.10 12.80
N LEU A 494 4.12 -2.88 13.44
CA LEU A 494 3.41 -3.93 14.17
C LEU A 494 3.09 -5.14 13.28
N ALA A 495 2.68 -4.90 12.04
CA ALA A 495 2.38 -5.97 11.07
C ALA A 495 3.63 -6.80 10.70
N LEU A 496 4.82 -6.16 10.57
CA LEU A 496 6.08 -6.89 10.34
C LEU A 496 6.40 -7.86 11.47
N TRP A 497 6.03 -7.52 12.70
CA TRP A 497 6.20 -8.34 13.90
C TRP A 497 5.03 -9.32 14.13
N GLY A 498 4.07 -9.41 13.20
CA GLY A 498 2.89 -10.28 13.34
C GLY A 498 1.96 -9.88 14.50
N LEU A 499 2.03 -8.64 14.97
CA LEU A 499 1.28 -8.16 16.13
C LEU A 499 -0.09 -7.61 15.70
N ASN A 500 -1.11 -7.91 16.51
CA ASN A 500 -2.45 -7.34 16.34
C ASN A 500 -2.44 -5.88 16.84
N PRO A 501 -2.69 -4.89 15.99
CA PRO A 501 -2.64 -3.49 16.41
C PRO A 501 -3.75 -3.10 17.38
N ARG A 502 -4.85 -3.83 17.48
CA ARG A 502 -5.96 -3.49 18.38
C ARG A 502 -5.62 -3.67 19.87
N PRO A 503 -5.21 -4.85 20.36
CA PRO A 503 -4.79 -4.99 21.77
C PRO A 503 -3.56 -4.13 22.09
N TRP A 504 -2.61 -4.02 21.16
CA TRP A 504 -1.44 -3.17 21.33
C TRP A 504 -1.84 -1.70 21.56
N LEU A 505 -2.66 -1.13 20.63
CA LEU A 505 -3.12 0.25 20.73
C LEU A 505 -3.98 0.50 21.97
N THR A 506 -4.77 -0.51 22.37
CA THR A 506 -5.55 -0.46 23.62
C THR A 506 -4.64 -0.34 24.83
N ALA A 507 -3.58 -1.14 24.90
CA ALA A 507 -2.60 -1.10 25.97
C ALA A 507 -1.88 0.26 26.04
N TYR A 508 -1.40 0.76 24.88
CA TYR A 508 -0.73 2.05 24.80
C TYR A 508 -1.63 3.21 25.23
N LEU A 509 -2.83 3.31 24.66
CA LEU A 509 -3.75 4.39 25.01
C LEU A 509 -4.27 4.28 26.45
N SER A 510 -4.34 3.06 27.02
CA SER A 510 -4.67 2.89 28.45
C SER A 510 -3.54 3.41 29.35
N ALA A 511 -2.28 3.12 29.02
CA ALA A 511 -1.14 3.69 29.71
C ALA A 511 -1.09 5.23 29.62
N CYS A 512 -1.41 5.80 28.46
CA CYS A 512 -1.56 7.24 28.30
C CYS A 512 -2.70 7.80 29.18
N ALA A 513 -3.82 7.09 29.27
CA ALA A 513 -4.95 7.50 30.10
C ALA A 513 -4.58 7.49 31.60
N GLU A 514 -3.87 6.48 32.07
CA GLU A 514 -3.34 6.37 33.44
C GLU A 514 -2.34 7.49 33.73
N ALA A 515 -1.54 7.89 32.73
CA ALA A 515 -0.64 9.06 32.81
C ALA A 515 -1.39 10.41 32.73
N GLY A 516 -2.73 10.42 32.81
CA GLY A 516 -3.55 11.64 32.77
C GLY A 516 -3.66 12.29 31.39
N GLY A 517 -3.60 11.51 30.33
CA GLY A 517 -3.65 11.96 28.95
C GLY A 517 -2.31 12.46 28.40
N ARG A 518 -1.22 11.96 28.96
CA ARG A 518 0.17 12.23 28.55
C ARG A 518 0.86 10.94 28.12
N VAL A 519 2.00 11.08 27.48
CA VAL A 519 2.89 9.95 27.19
C VAL A 519 3.30 9.26 28.51
N PRO A 520 3.22 7.93 28.61
CA PRO A 520 3.72 7.21 29.78
C PRO A 520 5.25 7.38 29.94
N ALA A 521 5.76 7.13 31.14
CA ALA A 521 7.19 7.35 31.45
C ALA A 521 8.13 6.54 30.55
N HIS A 522 7.72 5.34 30.13
CA HIS A 522 8.50 4.41 29.31
C HIS A 522 7.71 3.92 28.10
N PRO A 523 7.39 4.80 27.12
CA PRO A 523 6.62 4.42 25.94
C PRO A 523 7.35 3.39 25.07
N GLU A 524 8.69 3.41 25.09
CA GLU A 524 9.56 2.49 24.35
C GLU A 524 9.38 1.01 24.77
N ALA A 525 8.89 0.74 25.98
CA ALA A 525 8.61 -0.62 26.44
C ALA A 525 7.52 -1.33 25.62
N LEU A 526 6.69 -0.55 24.91
CA LEU A 526 5.62 -1.07 24.05
C LEU A 526 6.02 -1.20 22.58
N LEU A 527 7.27 -0.85 22.22
CA LEU A 527 7.77 -1.06 20.87
C LEU A 527 7.99 -2.57 20.60
N PRO A 528 7.73 -3.07 19.38
CA PRO A 528 7.73 -4.50 19.10
C PRO A 528 8.99 -5.25 19.53
N TRP A 529 10.16 -4.66 19.36
CA TRP A 529 11.46 -5.25 19.73
C TRP A 529 11.73 -5.27 21.25
N ASN A 530 10.98 -4.49 22.03
CA ASN A 530 11.10 -4.42 23.50
C ASN A 530 10.01 -5.20 24.25
N LEU A 531 9.02 -5.75 23.53
CA LEU A 531 7.94 -6.52 24.16
C LEU A 531 8.48 -7.82 24.76
N SER A 532 7.95 -8.21 25.91
CA SER A 532 8.16 -9.54 26.47
C SER A 532 7.55 -10.62 25.59
N GLU A 533 8.02 -11.87 25.73
CA GLU A 533 7.44 -13.01 24.99
C GLU A 533 5.94 -13.19 25.27
N ASP A 534 5.52 -13.00 26.53
CA ASP A 534 4.10 -13.09 26.88
C ASP A 534 3.27 -12.00 26.21
N GLN A 535 3.77 -10.77 26.12
CA GLN A 535 3.10 -9.69 25.40
C GLN A 535 3.04 -9.97 23.90
N ARG A 536 4.13 -10.45 23.29
CA ARG A 536 4.16 -10.83 21.86
C ARG A 536 3.14 -11.93 21.58
N ARG A 537 3.08 -12.96 22.43
CA ARG A 537 2.10 -14.05 22.31
C ARG A 537 0.67 -13.54 22.47
N ALA A 538 0.41 -12.74 23.50
CA ALA A 538 -0.93 -12.21 23.79
C ALA A 538 -1.45 -11.28 22.69
N TRP A 539 -0.55 -10.62 21.95
CA TRP A 539 -0.90 -9.68 20.89
C TRP A 539 -0.60 -10.21 19.49
N SER A 540 -0.24 -11.48 19.33
CA SER A 540 -0.05 -12.10 18.02
C SER A 540 -1.34 -12.11 17.19
N LEU A 541 -1.21 -11.93 15.87
CA LEU A 541 -2.31 -12.10 14.91
C LEU A 541 -2.69 -13.58 14.71
N ASP A 542 -1.76 -14.50 14.94
CA ASP A 542 -1.97 -15.95 14.85
C ASP A 542 -1.42 -16.64 16.12
N PRO A 543 -2.27 -16.78 17.15
CA PRO A 543 -1.86 -17.43 18.38
C PRO A 543 -1.52 -18.93 18.22
N SER A 544 -1.90 -19.55 17.08
CA SER A 544 -1.63 -20.96 16.80
C SER A 544 -0.26 -21.22 16.16
N SER A 545 0.45 -20.18 15.67
CA SER A 545 1.76 -20.32 15.02
C SER A 545 2.94 -20.42 16.00
N SER A 546 2.72 -20.33 17.33
CA SER A 546 3.77 -20.33 18.35
C SER A 546 4.23 -21.71 18.80
N ASP A 547 3.67 -22.80 18.27
CA ASP A 547 4.01 -24.18 18.66
C ASP A 547 4.86 -24.94 17.61
N SER A 548 5.51 -24.24 16.67
CA SER A 548 6.44 -24.87 15.73
C SER A 548 7.79 -24.15 15.73
N SER A 549 8.58 -24.39 16.75
CA SER A 549 10.03 -24.19 16.74
C SER A 549 10.73 -25.54 16.96
#